data_970d4c6c8661475b185365c8db557fba
#
_entry.id   970d4c6c8661475b185365c8db557fba
#
_cell.length_a   1.000
_cell.length_b   1.000
_cell.length_c   1.000
_cell.angle_alpha   90.00
_cell.angle_beta   90.00
_cell.angle_gamma   90.00
#
_symmetry.space_group_name_H-M   'P 1'
#
loop_
_entity.id
_entity.type
_entity.pdbx_description
1 polymer ?
#
loop_
_entity_poly.entity_id
_entity_poly.type
_entity_poly.pdbx_seq_one_letter_code
_entity_poly.pdbx_strand_id
1 'polypeptide(L)'
;DQIVTRTLPNGMKLVVWPDKDIPNVAMYTWYRVGSRNERPGITGISHFFEHMMFNGTKTRAPGEFDRIMEGSGGSNNAYTSSDVTVYQNWFPASVTSLIFDLESDRMRNLDFDAGKVESERGVVFSERRSSVDNDNFGTLLEQMQATAFVAHPYQIPIIGWPSDIEGWKVADLQDYYHQYYAPNNAVMFIVGDVDPEAVFKLADQYLAGIPAQPAPPAVTTKEPPQLGERRLRIERDAQTPLLAMAWHTAAESAREARVMEVLLAILGDGDSSRLYQRLVEKEQAAVDVGTQFDAGFDPGLAWVYAVVPPGGDVTRTEKLIDEEIARLAQEGPTPVEITKARNQALVGFWHGLETISGKAQALGQYEVFHGDYRKLFGAPAEYESVT
;
A
#
# COMPACT_ATOMS: atom_id res chain seq x y z
N ASP A 1 -23.63 10.10 10.73
CA ASP A 1 -23.16 9.99 12.11
C ASP A 1 -21.79 10.63 12.25
N GLN A 2 -21.48 11.16 13.42
CA GLN A 2 -20.23 11.91 13.62
C GLN A 2 -19.07 10.95 13.88
N ILE A 3 -17.94 11.17 13.21
CA ILE A 3 -16.68 10.46 13.49
C ILE A 3 -16.14 10.93 14.84
N VAL A 4 -15.79 9.98 15.69
CA VAL A 4 -15.26 10.26 17.03
C VAL A 4 -13.85 9.68 17.15
N THR A 5 -12.95 10.41 17.80
CA THR A 5 -11.56 9.98 17.98
C THR A 5 -11.17 9.97 19.45
N ARG A 6 -10.28 9.05 19.80
CA ARG A 6 -9.65 8.97 21.11
C ARG A 6 -8.20 8.50 20.99
N THR A 7 -7.33 9.11 21.78
CA THR A 7 -5.95 8.64 21.93
C THR A 7 -5.82 8.00 23.31
N LEU A 8 -5.35 6.75 23.34
CA LEU A 8 -5.09 6.01 24.58
C LEU A 8 -3.83 6.54 25.29
N PRO A 9 -3.68 6.26 26.60
CA PRO A 9 -2.47 6.68 27.35
C PRO A 9 -1.15 6.20 26.76
N ASN A 10 -1.16 5.06 26.04
CA ASN A 10 0.01 4.51 25.36
C ASN A 10 0.26 5.11 23.97
N GLY A 11 -0.50 6.14 23.56
CA GLY A 11 -0.33 6.85 22.30
C GLY A 11 -1.08 6.26 21.10
N MET A 12 -1.77 5.13 21.25
CA MET A 12 -2.57 4.57 20.15
C MET A 12 -3.79 5.45 19.89
N LYS A 13 -3.99 5.85 18.64
CA LYS A 13 -5.16 6.60 18.21
C LYS A 13 -6.22 5.66 17.66
N LEU A 14 -7.46 5.88 18.08
CA LEU A 14 -8.63 5.23 17.52
C LEU A 14 -9.49 6.27 16.81
N VAL A 15 -10.01 5.90 15.64
CA VAL A 15 -10.96 6.68 14.85
C VAL A 15 -12.18 5.81 14.63
N VAL A 16 -13.31 6.22 15.15
CA VAL A 16 -14.57 5.46 15.12
C VAL A 16 -15.59 6.19 14.26
N TRP A 17 -16.10 5.53 13.25
CA TRP A 17 -17.17 6.03 12.39
C TRP A 17 -18.38 5.10 12.47
N PRO A 18 -19.39 5.43 13.31
CA PRO A 18 -20.62 4.66 13.34
C PRO A 18 -21.32 4.66 11.98
N ASP A 19 -21.70 3.48 11.52
CA ASP A 19 -22.47 3.25 10.31
C ASP A 19 -23.36 2.02 10.54
N LYS A 20 -24.64 2.26 10.74
CA LYS A 20 -25.61 1.24 11.18
C LYS A 20 -26.43 0.63 10.06
N ASP A 21 -26.04 0.88 8.80
CA ASP A 21 -26.79 0.39 7.65
C ASP A 21 -26.75 -1.15 7.55
N ILE A 22 -25.66 -1.77 8.01
CA ILE A 22 -25.50 -3.22 8.10
C ILE A 22 -24.89 -3.59 9.47
N PRO A 23 -25.25 -4.76 10.05
CA PRO A 23 -24.78 -5.18 11.38
C PRO A 23 -23.35 -5.74 11.36
N ASN A 24 -22.46 -5.09 10.63
CA ASN A 24 -21.04 -5.48 10.46
C ASN A 24 -20.11 -4.34 10.84
N VAL A 25 -18.85 -4.70 11.09
CA VAL A 25 -17.76 -3.79 11.44
C VAL A 25 -16.54 -4.08 10.56
N ALA A 26 -15.91 -3.03 10.09
CA ALA A 26 -14.56 -3.05 9.56
C ALA A 26 -13.61 -2.46 10.62
N MET A 27 -12.58 -3.21 11.01
CA MET A 27 -11.54 -2.78 11.95
C MET A 27 -10.19 -2.90 11.27
N TYR A 28 -9.57 -1.75 10.96
CA TYR A 28 -8.28 -1.67 10.29
C TYR A 28 -7.23 -1.11 11.23
N THR A 29 -6.15 -1.85 11.42
CA THR A 29 -4.99 -1.41 12.21
C THR A 29 -3.85 -1.05 11.25
N TRP A 30 -3.51 0.23 11.22
CA TRP A 30 -2.44 0.79 10.38
C TRP A 30 -1.18 1.00 11.22
N TYR A 31 -0.10 0.29 10.89
CA TYR A 31 1.23 0.55 11.45
C TYR A 31 2.04 1.39 10.46
N ARG A 32 2.68 2.45 10.98
CA ARG A 32 3.58 3.29 10.17
C ARG A 32 4.94 2.62 10.02
N VAL A 33 4.95 1.50 9.32
CA VAL A 33 6.14 0.69 9.04
C VAL A 33 5.94 -0.06 7.73
N GLY A 34 6.96 -0.01 6.88
CA GLY A 34 7.02 -0.71 5.60
C GLY A 34 8.46 -0.88 5.15
N SER A 35 8.70 -1.26 3.90
CA SER A 35 10.04 -1.56 3.41
C SER A 35 11.02 -0.37 3.52
N ARG A 36 10.54 0.87 3.51
CA ARG A 36 11.39 2.06 3.73
C ARG A 36 12.07 2.12 5.09
N ASN A 37 11.55 1.42 6.09
CA ASN A 37 12.10 1.39 7.44
C ASN A 37 13.17 0.33 7.62
N GLU A 38 13.39 -0.48 6.59
CA GLU A 38 14.35 -1.57 6.58
C GLU A 38 15.76 -1.09 6.23
N ARG A 39 16.73 -1.95 6.45
CA ARG A 39 18.12 -1.73 6.08
C ARG A 39 18.71 -2.96 5.39
N PRO A 40 19.79 -2.83 4.64
CA PRO A 40 20.52 -3.99 4.12
C PRO A 40 20.78 -5.04 5.21
N GLY A 41 20.55 -6.30 4.88
CA GLY A 41 20.62 -7.44 5.79
C GLY A 41 19.31 -7.86 6.42
N ILE A 42 18.27 -7.01 6.39
CA ILE A 42 16.92 -7.32 6.91
C ILE A 42 15.80 -6.88 5.98
N THR A 43 16.04 -6.72 4.68
CA THR A 43 14.99 -6.33 3.73
C THR A 43 13.91 -7.42 3.64
N GLY A 44 12.67 -7.00 3.45
CA GLY A 44 11.49 -7.88 3.43
C GLY A 44 10.91 -8.21 4.81
N ILE A 45 11.52 -7.71 5.89
CA ILE A 45 11.08 -8.03 7.25
C ILE A 45 9.69 -7.46 7.58
N SER A 46 9.30 -6.32 7.02
CA SER A 46 7.95 -5.76 7.19
C SER A 46 6.88 -6.67 6.57
N HIS A 47 7.12 -7.15 5.36
CA HIS A 47 6.26 -8.11 4.70
C HIS A 47 6.22 -9.46 5.45
N PHE A 48 7.35 -9.90 5.98
CA PHE A 48 7.40 -11.08 6.83
C PHE A 48 6.51 -10.94 8.08
N PHE A 49 6.43 -9.75 8.68
CA PHE A 49 5.52 -9.50 9.81
C PHE A 49 4.05 -9.47 9.41
N GLU A 50 3.72 -9.11 8.17
CA GLU A 50 2.37 -9.31 7.65
C GLU A 50 1.95 -10.77 7.81
N HIS A 51 2.80 -11.71 7.42
CA HIS A 51 2.57 -13.16 7.57
C HIS A 51 2.60 -13.60 9.04
N MET A 52 3.61 -13.22 9.79
CA MET A 52 3.81 -13.68 11.15
C MET A 52 2.67 -13.29 12.10
N MET A 53 1.97 -12.19 11.85
CA MET A 53 0.83 -11.75 12.66
C MET A 53 -0.38 -12.70 12.57
N PHE A 54 -0.39 -13.64 11.62
CA PHE A 54 -1.40 -14.71 11.51
C PHE A 54 -0.85 -16.06 11.96
N ASN A 55 0.44 -16.16 12.24
CA ASN A 55 1.12 -17.44 12.51
C ASN A 55 1.21 -17.80 14.01
N GLY A 56 0.26 -17.28 14.79
CA GLY A 56 0.12 -17.59 16.21
C GLY A 56 0.88 -16.66 17.15
N THR A 57 0.50 -16.76 18.40
CA THR A 57 1.05 -15.97 19.52
C THR A 57 1.47 -16.93 20.63
N LYS A 58 1.96 -16.41 21.74
CA LYS A 58 2.25 -17.19 22.95
C LYS A 58 0.99 -17.80 23.57
N THR A 59 -0.19 -17.29 23.23
CA THR A 59 -1.48 -17.72 23.78
C THR A 59 -2.38 -18.44 22.77
N ARG A 60 -2.06 -18.36 21.48
CA ARG A 60 -2.83 -18.95 20.40
C ARG A 60 -1.94 -19.71 19.40
N ALA A 61 -2.38 -20.87 18.98
CA ALA A 61 -1.68 -21.68 17.99
C ALA A 61 -1.73 -21.06 16.58
N PRO A 62 -0.80 -21.42 15.67
CA PRO A 62 -0.88 -21.08 14.26
C PRO A 62 -2.23 -21.46 13.64
N GLY A 63 -2.81 -20.59 12.81
CA GLY A 63 -4.14 -20.78 12.19
C GLY A 63 -5.33 -20.64 13.14
N GLU A 64 -5.10 -20.43 14.44
CA GLU A 64 -6.19 -20.25 15.39
C GLU A 64 -6.88 -18.90 15.22
N PHE A 65 -6.14 -17.87 14.87
CA PHE A 65 -6.69 -16.54 14.56
C PHE A 65 -7.74 -16.63 13.44
N ASP A 66 -7.36 -17.22 12.32
CA ASP A 66 -8.25 -17.36 11.16
C ASP A 66 -9.45 -18.25 11.47
N ARG A 67 -9.24 -19.37 12.14
CA ARG A 67 -10.32 -20.27 12.57
C ARG A 67 -11.34 -19.57 13.48
N ILE A 68 -10.89 -18.73 14.40
CA ILE A 68 -11.78 -17.95 15.28
C ILE A 68 -12.52 -16.89 14.46
N MET A 69 -11.80 -16.17 13.60
CA MET A 69 -12.36 -15.13 12.72
C MET A 69 -13.47 -15.72 11.83
N GLU A 70 -13.17 -16.75 11.08
CA GLU A 70 -14.10 -17.45 10.17
C GLU A 70 -15.26 -18.07 10.94
N GLY A 71 -14.97 -18.76 12.06
CA GLY A 71 -16.00 -19.36 12.92
C GLY A 71 -16.96 -18.32 13.53
N SER A 72 -16.55 -17.07 13.60
CA SER A 72 -17.37 -15.94 14.06
C SER A 72 -18.11 -15.23 12.92
N GLY A 73 -17.99 -15.70 11.69
CA GLY A 73 -18.57 -15.10 10.49
C GLY A 73 -17.78 -13.89 9.97
N GLY A 74 -16.54 -13.74 10.42
CA GLY A 74 -15.64 -12.69 9.96
C GLY A 74 -14.65 -13.17 8.88
N SER A 75 -13.92 -12.24 8.35
CA SER A 75 -12.78 -12.46 7.46
C SER A 75 -11.69 -11.43 7.73
N ASN A 76 -10.49 -11.71 7.31
CA ASN A 76 -9.35 -10.82 7.49
C ASN A 76 -8.49 -10.78 6.24
N ASN A 77 -7.65 -9.78 6.16
CA ASN A 77 -6.57 -9.66 5.20
C ASN A 77 -5.49 -8.74 5.77
N ALA A 78 -4.37 -8.62 5.09
CA ALA A 78 -3.35 -7.62 5.37
C ALA A 78 -2.63 -7.23 4.08
N TYR A 79 -1.90 -6.12 4.13
CA TYR A 79 -0.96 -5.76 3.07
C TYR A 79 0.19 -4.93 3.64
N THR A 80 1.33 -5.01 2.96
CA THR A 80 2.52 -4.21 3.22
C THR A 80 2.84 -3.36 2.01
N SER A 81 3.17 -2.10 2.26
CA SER A 81 3.70 -1.19 1.26
C SER A 81 5.11 -0.73 1.65
N SER A 82 5.64 0.22 0.90
CA SER A 82 6.89 0.87 1.31
C SER A 82 6.78 1.63 2.63
N ASP A 83 5.58 2.11 2.98
CA ASP A 83 5.36 3.05 4.09
C ASP A 83 4.57 2.49 5.27
N VAL A 84 3.67 1.55 5.00
CA VAL A 84 2.74 1.04 6.00
C VAL A 84 2.52 -0.46 5.89
N THR A 85 2.16 -1.08 7.04
CA THR A 85 1.58 -2.41 7.10
C THR A 85 0.21 -2.31 7.72
N VAL A 86 -0.80 -2.84 7.05
CA VAL A 86 -2.20 -2.68 7.43
C VAL A 86 -2.87 -4.03 7.60
N TYR A 87 -3.48 -4.25 8.75
CA TYR A 87 -4.27 -5.43 9.06
C TYR A 87 -5.75 -5.08 9.02
N GLN A 88 -6.52 -5.86 8.30
CA GLN A 88 -7.91 -5.59 7.95
C GLN A 88 -8.79 -6.71 8.46
N ASN A 89 -9.81 -6.38 9.24
CA ASN A 89 -10.80 -7.34 9.74
C ASN A 89 -12.21 -6.87 9.38
N TRP A 90 -13.05 -7.81 8.98
CA TRP A 90 -14.48 -7.63 8.72
C TRP A 90 -15.25 -8.67 9.51
N PHE A 91 -16.24 -8.26 10.30
CA PHE A 91 -16.93 -9.18 11.20
C PHE A 91 -18.31 -8.66 11.61
N PRO A 92 -19.22 -9.53 12.05
CA PRO A 92 -20.48 -9.13 12.64
C PRO A 92 -20.27 -8.31 13.91
N ALA A 93 -21.04 -7.23 14.08
CA ALA A 93 -20.92 -6.30 15.23
C ALA A 93 -20.98 -7.01 16.59
N SER A 94 -21.70 -8.13 16.69
CA SER A 94 -21.84 -8.92 17.92
C SER A 94 -20.54 -9.51 18.45
N VAL A 95 -19.50 -9.64 17.61
CA VAL A 95 -18.20 -10.23 18.01
C VAL A 95 -17.09 -9.20 18.15
N THR A 96 -17.40 -7.91 18.19
CA THR A 96 -16.41 -6.82 18.29
C THR A 96 -15.44 -7.02 19.45
N SER A 97 -15.90 -7.44 20.63
CA SER A 97 -15.03 -7.72 21.79
C SER A 97 -14.03 -8.83 21.52
N LEU A 98 -14.43 -9.89 20.82
CA LEU A 98 -13.55 -10.99 20.44
C LEU A 98 -12.44 -10.51 19.49
N ILE A 99 -12.77 -9.63 18.56
CA ILE A 99 -11.79 -9.10 17.62
C ILE A 99 -10.78 -8.16 18.32
N PHE A 100 -11.22 -7.36 19.29
CA PHE A 100 -10.30 -6.60 20.15
C PHE A 100 -9.32 -7.51 20.90
N ASP A 101 -9.80 -8.66 21.39
CA ASP A 101 -8.95 -9.65 22.06
C ASP A 101 -7.91 -10.23 21.11
N LEU A 102 -8.31 -10.61 19.89
CA LEU A 102 -7.38 -11.10 18.84
C LEU A 102 -6.35 -10.06 18.45
N GLU A 103 -6.76 -8.81 18.19
CA GLU A 103 -5.86 -7.71 17.84
C GLU A 103 -4.86 -7.39 18.95
N SER A 104 -5.32 -7.31 20.18
CA SER A 104 -4.45 -7.04 21.33
C SER A 104 -3.44 -8.16 21.58
N ASP A 105 -3.84 -9.39 21.32
CA ASP A 105 -2.97 -10.55 21.49
C ASP A 105 -1.81 -10.55 20.49
N ARG A 106 -2.10 -10.36 19.20
CA ARG A 106 -1.03 -10.31 18.18
C ARG A 106 -0.13 -9.07 18.31
N MET A 107 -0.64 -7.97 18.84
CA MET A 107 0.17 -6.78 19.11
C MET A 107 1.11 -6.97 20.32
N ARG A 108 0.74 -7.80 21.29
CA ARG A 108 1.51 -7.98 22.55
C ARG A 108 2.33 -9.26 22.58
N ASN A 109 1.80 -10.35 22.07
CA ASN A 109 2.21 -11.70 22.40
C ASN A 109 2.72 -12.51 21.21
N LEU A 110 3.13 -11.86 20.12
CA LEU A 110 3.63 -12.57 18.94
C LEU A 110 4.73 -13.56 19.33
N ASP A 111 4.68 -14.75 18.76
CA ASP A 111 5.61 -15.84 19.07
C ASP A 111 6.67 -15.97 17.97
N PHE A 112 7.92 -15.96 18.38
CA PHE A 112 9.10 -16.08 17.51
C PHE A 112 9.76 -17.47 17.63
N ASP A 113 8.95 -18.52 17.70
CA ASP A 113 9.48 -19.88 17.62
C ASP A 113 10.30 -20.09 16.35
N ALA A 114 11.50 -20.65 16.48
CA ALA A 114 12.40 -20.82 15.34
C ALA A 114 11.84 -21.70 14.22
N GLY A 115 11.03 -22.71 14.58
CA GLY A 115 10.38 -23.57 13.59
C GLY A 115 9.29 -22.86 12.80
N LYS A 116 8.50 -22.00 13.47
CA LYS A 116 7.49 -21.16 12.83
C LYS A 116 8.14 -20.13 11.90
N VAL A 117 9.20 -19.48 12.35
CA VAL A 117 9.95 -18.51 11.54
C VAL A 117 10.50 -19.16 10.28
N GLU A 118 11.10 -20.38 10.40
CA GLU A 118 11.66 -21.08 9.25
C GLU A 118 10.57 -21.57 8.28
N SER A 119 9.45 -22.05 8.80
CA SER A 119 8.29 -22.43 7.98
C SER A 119 7.78 -21.24 7.17
N GLU A 120 7.58 -20.10 7.82
CA GLU A 120 7.05 -18.89 7.16
C GLU A 120 8.05 -18.27 6.19
N ARG A 121 9.35 -18.35 6.48
CA ARG A 121 10.42 -18.00 5.54
C ARG A 121 10.26 -18.75 4.22
N GLY A 122 9.94 -20.05 4.28
CA GLY A 122 9.67 -20.87 3.09
C GLY A 122 8.46 -20.39 2.29
N VAL A 123 7.41 -19.90 2.98
CA VAL A 123 6.22 -19.33 2.33
C VAL A 123 6.59 -18.04 1.59
N VAL A 124 7.29 -17.12 2.25
CA VAL A 124 7.75 -15.86 1.62
C VAL A 124 8.66 -16.12 0.42
N PHE A 125 9.55 -17.11 0.50
CA PHE A 125 10.35 -17.51 -0.67
C PHE A 125 9.50 -18.04 -1.83
N SER A 126 8.48 -18.83 -1.53
CA SER A 126 7.57 -19.34 -2.56
C SER A 126 6.79 -18.20 -3.23
N GLU A 127 6.35 -17.25 -2.44
CA GLU A 127 5.69 -16.05 -2.94
C GLU A 127 6.63 -15.21 -3.80
N ARG A 128 7.87 -14.94 -3.34
CA ARG A 128 8.85 -14.24 -4.14
C ARG A 128 9.11 -14.91 -5.48
N ARG A 129 9.26 -16.24 -5.48
CA ARG A 129 9.43 -16.99 -6.73
C ARG A 129 8.28 -16.79 -7.70
N SER A 130 7.03 -16.82 -7.21
CA SER A 130 5.85 -16.69 -8.07
C SER A 130 5.59 -15.25 -8.52
N SER A 131 5.84 -14.24 -7.67
CA SER A 131 5.48 -12.85 -7.94
C SER A 131 6.62 -12.01 -8.52
N VAL A 132 7.89 -12.44 -8.36
CA VAL A 132 9.06 -11.70 -8.84
C VAL A 132 9.98 -12.57 -9.69
N ASP A 133 10.54 -13.66 -9.11
CA ASP A 133 11.64 -14.38 -9.75
C ASP A 133 11.19 -15.11 -11.03
N ASN A 134 9.97 -15.66 -11.06
CA ASN A 134 9.36 -16.34 -12.21
C ASN A 134 8.33 -15.48 -12.95
N ASP A 135 8.10 -14.26 -12.50
CA ASP A 135 7.20 -13.30 -13.16
C ASP A 135 8.02 -12.20 -13.85
N ASN A 136 7.79 -12.02 -15.16
CA ASN A 136 8.54 -11.05 -15.94
C ASN A 136 8.16 -9.62 -15.60
N PHE A 137 6.89 -9.36 -15.28
CA PHE A 137 6.42 -8.04 -14.90
C PHE A 137 6.90 -7.67 -13.49
N GLY A 138 6.79 -8.58 -12.52
CA GLY A 138 7.30 -8.39 -11.17
C GLY A 138 8.82 -8.14 -11.15
N THR A 139 9.59 -8.90 -11.95
CA THR A 139 11.04 -8.63 -12.12
C THR A 139 11.29 -7.23 -12.69
N LEU A 140 10.54 -6.84 -13.73
CA LEU A 140 10.69 -5.52 -14.34
C LEU A 140 10.43 -4.39 -13.33
N LEU A 141 9.36 -4.49 -12.54
CA LEU A 141 9.02 -3.48 -11.55
C LEU A 141 10.05 -3.40 -10.41
N GLU A 142 10.50 -4.53 -9.88
CA GLU A 142 11.56 -4.56 -8.86
C GLU A 142 12.83 -3.88 -9.36
N GLN A 143 13.28 -4.21 -10.56
CA GLN A 143 14.49 -3.64 -11.14
C GLN A 143 14.32 -2.18 -11.54
N MET A 144 13.16 -1.78 -12.01
CA MET A 144 12.82 -0.37 -12.27
C MET A 144 12.92 0.46 -10.99
N GLN A 145 12.30 0.02 -9.92
CA GLN A 145 12.31 0.69 -8.62
C GLN A 145 13.74 0.81 -8.06
N ALA A 146 14.49 -0.28 -8.08
CA ALA A 146 15.88 -0.31 -7.63
C ALA A 146 16.82 0.56 -8.49
N THR A 147 16.48 0.79 -9.77
CA THR A 147 17.21 1.68 -10.66
C THR A 147 16.81 3.15 -10.48
N ALA A 148 15.54 3.40 -10.20
CA ALA A 148 15.02 4.75 -10.03
C ALA A 148 15.57 5.44 -8.78
N PHE A 149 15.72 4.72 -7.67
CA PHE A 149 16.23 5.26 -6.42
C PHE A 149 17.67 4.80 -6.17
N VAL A 150 18.56 5.74 -5.84
CA VAL A 150 19.97 5.45 -5.52
C VAL A 150 20.31 5.67 -4.04
N ALA A 151 19.49 6.43 -3.33
CA ALA A 151 19.72 6.77 -1.93
C ALA A 151 18.49 6.56 -1.06
N HIS A 152 17.30 6.93 -1.54
CA HIS A 152 16.08 6.81 -0.75
C HIS A 152 15.70 5.33 -0.56
N PRO A 153 15.23 4.92 0.64
CA PRO A 153 14.85 3.53 0.93
C PRO A 153 13.72 2.96 0.05
N TYR A 154 13.03 3.76 -0.74
CA TYR A 154 12.09 3.25 -1.74
C TYR A 154 12.73 2.35 -2.80
N GLN A 155 14.06 2.29 -2.88
CA GLN A 155 14.76 1.27 -3.68
C GLN A 155 14.58 -0.17 -3.16
N ILE A 156 14.17 -0.34 -1.88
CA ILE A 156 14.08 -1.65 -1.23
C ILE A 156 12.77 -2.33 -1.69
N PRO A 157 12.83 -3.54 -2.25
CA PRO A 157 11.64 -4.28 -2.61
C PRO A 157 10.84 -4.68 -1.37
N ILE A 158 9.52 -4.58 -1.42
CA ILE A 158 8.64 -4.89 -0.29
C ILE A 158 8.84 -6.33 0.19
N ILE A 159 8.97 -7.27 -0.74
CA ILE A 159 9.18 -8.69 -0.39
C ILE A 159 10.60 -9.00 0.10
N GLY A 160 11.54 -8.07 -0.09
CA GLY A 160 12.94 -8.21 0.33
C GLY A 160 13.84 -8.90 -0.69
N TRP A 161 15.15 -8.71 -0.53
CA TRP A 161 16.16 -9.40 -1.32
C TRP A 161 16.34 -10.85 -0.84
N PRO A 162 16.59 -11.82 -1.75
CA PRO A 162 16.71 -13.25 -1.37
C PRO A 162 17.73 -13.51 -0.27
N SER A 163 18.90 -12.91 -0.35
CA SER A 163 19.98 -13.09 0.65
C SER A 163 19.58 -12.58 2.04
N ASP A 164 18.78 -11.54 2.12
CA ASP A 164 18.31 -10.98 3.38
C ASP A 164 17.22 -11.86 3.99
N ILE A 165 16.29 -12.35 3.15
CA ILE A 165 15.27 -13.31 3.56
C ILE A 165 15.91 -14.57 4.16
N GLU A 166 16.96 -15.10 3.53
CA GLU A 166 17.73 -16.23 4.06
C GLU A 166 18.44 -15.91 5.37
N GLY A 167 18.88 -14.65 5.53
CA GLY A 167 19.74 -14.19 6.61
C GLY A 167 19.03 -13.76 7.89
N TRP A 168 17.72 -13.54 7.91
CA TRP A 168 17.00 -13.04 9.10
C TRP A 168 17.21 -13.95 10.30
N LYS A 169 17.56 -13.32 11.42
CA LYS A 169 17.67 -13.99 12.72
C LYS A 169 16.47 -13.65 13.59
N VAL A 170 16.14 -14.55 14.51
CA VAL A 170 15.05 -14.31 15.47
C VAL A 170 15.26 -13.01 16.25
N ALA A 171 16.49 -12.65 16.57
CA ALA A 171 16.78 -11.38 17.24
C ALA A 171 16.40 -10.16 16.38
N ASP A 172 16.71 -10.18 15.08
CA ASP A 172 16.31 -9.09 14.16
C ASP A 172 14.78 -8.92 14.12
N LEU A 173 14.06 -10.05 14.10
CA LEU A 173 12.60 -10.07 14.11
C LEU A 173 12.04 -9.50 15.41
N GLN A 174 12.57 -9.91 16.56
CA GLN A 174 12.16 -9.41 17.87
C GLN A 174 12.39 -7.91 18.02
N ASP A 175 13.57 -7.43 17.62
CA ASP A 175 13.93 -6.01 17.68
C ASP A 175 13.01 -5.19 16.78
N TYR A 176 12.74 -5.66 15.55
CA TYR A 176 11.88 -4.99 14.60
C TYR A 176 10.42 -4.92 15.07
N TYR A 177 9.91 -6.02 15.62
CA TYR A 177 8.56 -6.08 16.20
C TYR A 177 8.40 -5.08 17.34
N HIS A 178 9.33 -5.09 18.30
CA HIS A 178 9.29 -4.17 19.44
C HIS A 178 9.41 -2.71 19.02
N GLN A 179 10.16 -2.43 17.97
CA GLN A 179 10.38 -1.06 17.51
C GLN A 179 9.18 -0.49 16.75
N TYR A 180 8.55 -1.27 15.91
CA TYR A 180 7.59 -0.76 14.92
C TYR A 180 6.15 -1.18 15.17
N TYR A 181 5.90 -2.36 15.74
CA TYR A 181 4.54 -2.88 15.95
C TYR A 181 4.03 -2.55 17.36
N ALA A 182 4.10 -1.28 17.69
CA ALA A 182 3.74 -0.74 19.00
C ALA A 182 2.49 0.15 18.90
N PRO A 183 1.70 0.29 19.98
CA PRO A 183 0.48 1.08 19.97
C PRO A 183 0.69 2.54 19.55
N ASN A 184 1.78 3.17 19.98
CA ASN A 184 2.11 4.56 19.62
C ASN A 184 2.62 4.73 18.17
N ASN A 185 2.83 3.65 17.43
CA ASN A 185 3.11 3.66 15.98
C ASN A 185 1.91 3.18 15.14
N ALA A 186 0.76 2.97 15.78
CA ALA A 186 -0.45 2.44 15.16
C ALA A 186 -1.62 3.42 15.25
N VAL A 187 -2.52 3.33 14.27
CA VAL A 187 -3.85 3.94 14.30
C VAL A 187 -4.87 2.86 13.97
N MET A 188 -5.94 2.78 14.76
CA MET A 188 -7.02 1.83 14.53
C MET A 188 -8.27 2.56 14.06
N PHE A 189 -8.84 2.10 12.96
CA PHE A 189 -10.07 2.60 12.37
C PHE A 189 -11.17 1.56 12.56
N ILE A 190 -12.29 1.96 13.17
CA ILE A 190 -13.44 1.11 13.42
C ILE A 190 -14.66 1.76 12.79
N VAL A 191 -15.19 1.14 11.75
CA VAL A 191 -16.30 1.64 10.94
C VAL A 191 -17.39 0.59 10.88
N GLY A 192 -18.64 0.95 11.19
CA GLY A 192 -19.77 0.04 11.10
C GLY A 192 -20.76 0.18 12.23
N ASP A 193 -21.51 -0.89 12.52
CA ASP A 193 -22.53 -0.92 13.56
C ASP A 193 -21.89 -0.99 14.96
N VAL A 194 -21.41 0.14 15.42
CA VAL A 194 -20.75 0.30 16.71
C VAL A 194 -21.29 1.51 17.47
N ASP A 195 -21.21 1.42 18.80
CA ASP A 195 -21.31 2.56 19.70
C ASP A 195 -19.88 3.01 20.08
N PRO A 196 -19.50 4.27 19.84
CA PRO A 196 -18.16 4.76 20.14
C PRO A 196 -17.74 4.58 21.60
N GLU A 197 -18.64 4.79 22.55
CA GLU A 197 -18.33 4.63 23.96
C GLU A 197 -18.06 3.16 24.33
N ALA A 198 -18.80 2.23 23.73
CA ALA A 198 -18.55 0.80 23.88
C ALA A 198 -17.20 0.40 23.27
N VAL A 199 -16.87 0.93 22.08
CA VAL A 199 -15.57 0.72 21.43
C VAL A 199 -14.43 1.22 22.32
N PHE A 200 -14.55 2.43 22.87
CA PHE A 200 -13.51 2.99 23.75
C PHE A 200 -13.32 2.20 25.05
N LYS A 201 -14.39 1.63 25.61
CA LYS A 201 -14.26 0.73 26.77
C LYS A 201 -13.50 -0.55 26.40
N LEU A 202 -13.76 -1.14 25.23
CA LEU A 202 -13.02 -2.29 24.74
C LEU A 202 -11.54 -1.93 24.51
N ALA A 203 -11.27 -0.77 23.94
CA ALA A 203 -9.90 -0.29 23.75
C ALA A 203 -9.17 -0.09 25.10
N ASP A 204 -9.83 0.46 26.10
CA ASP A 204 -9.28 0.56 27.47
C ASP A 204 -8.96 -0.81 28.06
N GLN A 205 -9.85 -1.78 27.85
CA GLN A 205 -9.70 -3.12 28.39
C GLN A 205 -8.58 -3.90 27.73
N TYR A 206 -8.50 -3.85 26.41
CA TYR A 206 -7.62 -4.73 25.62
C TYR A 206 -6.29 -4.06 25.18
N LEU A 207 -6.33 -2.78 24.85
CA LEU A 207 -5.19 -2.09 24.20
C LEU A 207 -4.43 -1.14 25.13
N ALA A 208 -5.11 -0.44 26.05
CA ALA A 208 -4.47 0.60 26.86
C ALA A 208 -3.32 0.10 27.75
N GLY A 209 -3.35 -1.18 28.13
CA GLY A 209 -2.31 -1.83 28.93
C GLY A 209 -1.08 -2.30 28.13
N ILE A 210 -1.09 -2.19 26.80
CA ILE A 210 0.08 -2.51 25.97
C ILE A 210 1.06 -1.34 26.05
N PRO A 211 2.35 -1.58 26.43
CA PRO A 211 3.28 -0.48 26.63
C PRO A 211 3.64 0.20 25.29
N ALA A 212 3.76 1.52 25.34
CA ALA A 212 4.37 2.28 24.26
C ALA A 212 5.86 1.94 24.14
N GLN A 213 6.39 2.06 22.94
CA GLN A 213 7.82 1.90 22.66
C GLN A 213 8.45 3.25 22.30
N PRO A 214 9.78 3.38 22.33
CA PRO A 214 10.45 4.54 21.77
C PRO A 214 10.01 4.80 20.33
N ALA A 215 9.90 6.07 19.96
CA ALA A 215 9.51 6.41 18.58
C ALA A 215 10.50 5.77 17.58
N PRO A 216 10.01 5.17 16.50
CA PRO A 216 10.87 4.61 15.47
C PRO A 216 11.81 5.67 14.87
N PRO A 217 13.01 5.27 14.42
CA PRO A 217 13.92 6.17 13.73
C PRO A 217 13.26 6.81 12.51
N ALA A 218 13.43 8.11 12.35
CA ALA A 218 12.94 8.80 11.16
C ALA A 218 13.75 8.41 9.92
N VAL A 219 13.09 8.22 8.80
CA VAL A 219 13.75 8.12 7.50
C VAL A 219 14.15 9.54 7.07
N THR A 220 15.42 9.82 7.08
CA THR A 220 15.97 11.17 6.81
C THR A 220 16.64 11.29 5.44
N THR A 221 17.02 10.17 4.85
CA THR A 221 17.64 10.13 3.52
C THR A 221 16.64 10.56 2.46
N LYS A 222 17.05 11.52 1.64
CA LYS A 222 16.26 11.99 0.49
C LYS A 222 16.92 11.51 -0.79
N GLU A 223 16.12 11.20 -1.79
CA GLU A 223 16.66 10.92 -3.12
C GLU A 223 17.29 12.19 -3.70
N PRO A 224 18.55 12.11 -4.17
CA PRO A 224 19.19 13.25 -4.82
C PRO A 224 18.56 13.50 -6.20
N PRO A 225 18.67 14.73 -6.73
CA PRO A 225 18.22 15.03 -8.09
C PRO A 225 18.85 14.08 -9.12
N GLN A 226 18.04 13.54 -10.00
CA GLN A 226 18.51 12.71 -11.10
C GLN A 226 19.16 13.59 -12.17
N LEU A 227 20.45 13.36 -12.45
CA LEU A 227 21.24 14.19 -13.37
C LEU A 227 21.21 13.70 -14.82
N GLY A 228 20.56 12.58 -15.08
CA GLY A 228 20.44 12.02 -16.42
C GLY A 228 19.55 10.79 -16.45
N GLU A 229 19.23 10.34 -17.64
CA GLU A 229 18.45 9.12 -17.84
C GLU A 229 19.20 7.91 -17.26
N ARG A 230 18.43 7.00 -16.63
CA ARG A 230 18.88 5.68 -16.21
C ARG A 230 18.15 4.65 -17.05
N ARG A 231 18.90 3.73 -17.66
CA ARG A 231 18.33 2.71 -18.54
C ARG A 231 18.79 1.34 -18.12
N LEU A 232 17.85 0.42 -18.03
CA LEU A 232 18.10 -0.98 -17.72
C LEU A 232 17.48 -1.86 -18.81
N ARG A 233 18.22 -2.89 -19.23
CA ARG A 233 17.72 -3.94 -20.11
C ARG A 233 17.85 -5.28 -19.39
N ILE A 234 16.74 -6.01 -19.28
CA ILE A 234 16.68 -7.32 -18.68
C ILE A 234 16.42 -8.34 -19.79
N GLU A 235 17.25 -9.37 -19.88
CA GLU A 235 17.10 -10.45 -20.86
C GLU A 235 16.59 -11.69 -20.13
N ARG A 236 15.38 -12.12 -20.51
CA ARG A 236 14.72 -13.29 -19.94
C ARG A 236 13.97 -14.05 -21.03
N ASP A 237 13.64 -15.29 -20.73
CA ASP A 237 12.73 -16.05 -21.58
C ASP A 237 11.31 -15.48 -21.45
N ALA A 238 10.84 -14.83 -22.50
CA ALA A 238 9.55 -14.16 -22.54
C ALA A 238 8.95 -14.20 -23.95
N GLN A 239 7.65 -14.38 -24.05
CA GLN A 239 6.94 -14.35 -25.34
C GLN A 239 6.72 -12.93 -25.84
N THR A 240 6.52 -11.99 -24.91
CA THR A 240 6.22 -10.58 -25.19
C THR A 240 7.22 -9.69 -24.48
N PRO A 241 7.87 -8.75 -25.18
CA PRO A 241 8.67 -7.72 -24.54
C PRO A 241 7.80 -6.82 -23.66
N LEU A 242 8.36 -6.42 -22.52
CA LEU A 242 7.75 -5.46 -21.60
C LEU A 242 8.60 -4.18 -21.58
N LEU A 243 7.95 -3.05 -21.54
CA LEU A 243 8.59 -1.74 -21.38
C LEU A 243 7.98 -1.04 -20.17
N ALA A 244 8.82 -0.45 -19.33
CA ALA A 244 8.39 0.47 -18.28
C ALA A 244 9.23 1.75 -18.34
N MET A 245 8.59 2.89 -18.18
CA MET A 245 9.20 4.21 -18.13
C MET A 245 8.72 4.93 -16.88
N ALA A 246 9.62 5.43 -16.04
CA ALA A 246 9.28 6.02 -14.76
C ALA A 246 9.91 7.39 -14.56
N TRP A 247 9.22 8.25 -13.83
CA TRP A 247 9.65 9.60 -13.46
C TRP A 247 9.45 9.81 -11.96
N HIS A 248 10.41 10.47 -11.31
CA HIS A 248 10.23 10.95 -9.94
C HIS A 248 9.11 12.00 -9.89
N THR A 249 8.29 11.91 -8.87
CA THR A 249 7.11 12.76 -8.73
C THR A 249 6.89 13.20 -7.27
N ALA A 250 5.69 13.66 -6.94
CA ALA A 250 5.33 14.21 -5.65
C ALA A 250 5.06 13.13 -4.58
N ALA A 251 5.11 13.51 -3.31
CA ALA A 251 4.58 12.71 -2.21
C ALA A 251 3.04 12.72 -2.20
N GLU A 252 2.42 11.72 -1.57
CA GLU A 252 0.96 11.56 -1.50
C GLU A 252 0.23 12.79 -0.92
N SER A 253 0.83 13.44 0.08
CA SER A 253 0.24 14.62 0.72
C SER A 253 0.42 15.93 -0.03
N ALA A 254 1.16 15.93 -1.14
CA ALA A 254 1.40 17.13 -1.94
C ALA A 254 0.19 17.43 -2.85
N ARG A 255 -0.04 18.70 -3.14
CA ARG A 255 -1.10 19.12 -4.08
C ARG A 255 -0.90 18.52 -5.47
N GLU A 256 0.35 18.39 -5.88
CA GLU A 256 0.75 17.84 -7.17
C GLU A 256 0.33 16.38 -7.33
N ALA A 257 0.08 15.64 -6.24
CA ALA A 257 -0.40 14.26 -6.30
C ALA A 257 -1.75 14.17 -7.03
N ARG A 258 -2.71 15.04 -6.70
CA ARG A 258 -4.03 15.07 -7.37
C ARG A 258 -3.93 15.46 -8.83
N VAL A 259 -3.00 16.37 -9.16
CA VAL A 259 -2.72 16.74 -10.56
C VAL A 259 -2.13 15.55 -11.30
N MET A 260 -1.21 14.82 -10.68
CA MET A 260 -0.58 13.62 -11.28
C MET A 260 -1.61 12.51 -11.54
N GLU A 261 -2.50 12.24 -10.60
CA GLU A 261 -3.57 11.26 -10.80
C GLU A 261 -4.45 11.58 -12.01
N VAL A 262 -4.88 12.85 -12.11
CA VAL A 262 -5.69 13.31 -13.26
C VAL A 262 -4.88 13.22 -14.56
N LEU A 263 -3.61 13.61 -14.54
CA LEU A 263 -2.73 13.55 -15.71
C LEU A 263 -2.54 12.11 -16.20
N LEU A 264 -2.25 11.19 -15.29
CA LEU A 264 -2.05 9.77 -15.61
C LEU A 264 -3.33 9.10 -16.10
N ALA A 265 -4.49 9.50 -15.56
CA ALA A 265 -5.78 9.03 -16.06
C ALA A 265 -6.03 9.47 -17.50
N ILE A 266 -5.68 10.70 -17.87
CA ILE A 266 -5.76 11.17 -19.26
C ILE A 266 -4.78 10.39 -20.16
N LEU A 267 -3.58 10.14 -19.65
CA LEU A 267 -2.51 9.54 -20.43
C LEU A 267 -2.74 8.05 -20.68
N GLY A 268 -3.12 7.27 -19.65
CA GLY A 268 -3.10 5.81 -19.76
C GLY A 268 -4.19 5.04 -19.01
N ASP A 269 -5.27 5.68 -18.53
CA ASP A 269 -6.35 4.95 -17.84
C ASP A 269 -7.53 4.68 -18.78
N GLY A 270 -7.74 3.38 -19.05
CA GLY A 270 -8.81 2.85 -19.90
C GLY A 270 -8.63 3.09 -21.40
N ASP A 271 -9.51 2.47 -22.16
CA ASP A 271 -9.40 2.36 -23.63
C ASP A 271 -9.45 3.70 -24.37
N SER A 272 -10.01 4.73 -23.78
CA SER A 272 -10.10 6.08 -24.38
C SER A 272 -8.95 7.01 -23.96
N SER A 273 -7.96 6.49 -23.23
CA SER A 273 -6.75 7.22 -22.87
C SER A 273 -5.84 7.44 -24.08
N ARG A 274 -4.98 8.45 -23.99
CA ARG A 274 -4.12 8.83 -25.13
C ARG A 274 -3.17 7.72 -25.55
N LEU A 275 -2.52 7.06 -24.62
CA LEU A 275 -1.59 5.97 -24.91
C LEU A 275 -2.31 4.76 -25.48
N TYR A 276 -3.44 4.37 -24.92
CA TYR A 276 -4.22 3.23 -25.45
C TYR A 276 -4.66 3.48 -26.89
N GLN A 277 -5.27 4.63 -27.15
CA GLN A 277 -5.69 5.02 -28.51
C GLN A 277 -4.53 5.09 -29.50
N ARG A 278 -3.37 5.58 -29.06
CA ARG A 278 -2.20 5.70 -29.91
C ARG A 278 -1.51 4.37 -30.15
N LEU A 279 -1.16 3.66 -29.06
CA LEU A 279 -0.29 2.48 -29.12
C LEU A 279 -1.04 1.19 -29.46
N VAL A 280 -2.25 1.02 -28.93
CA VAL A 280 -3.04 -0.22 -29.11
C VAL A 280 -3.91 -0.11 -30.35
N GLU A 281 -4.77 0.89 -30.41
CA GLU A 281 -5.77 0.99 -31.49
C GLU A 281 -5.16 1.42 -32.82
N LYS A 282 -4.37 2.49 -32.84
CA LYS A 282 -3.89 3.09 -34.08
C LYS A 282 -2.60 2.48 -34.61
N GLU A 283 -1.59 2.42 -33.78
CA GLU A 283 -0.23 2.05 -34.19
C GLU A 283 0.05 0.56 -34.03
N GLN A 284 -0.76 -0.15 -33.24
CA GLN A 284 -0.61 -1.57 -32.89
C GLN A 284 0.82 -1.89 -32.41
N ALA A 285 1.41 -0.94 -31.68
CA ALA A 285 2.76 -1.04 -31.12
C ALA A 285 2.76 -1.67 -29.72
N ALA A 286 1.61 -1.78 -29.09
CA ALA A 286 1.39 -2.48 -27.84
C ALA A 286 0.10 -3.28 -27.89
N VAL A 287 0.01 -4.34 -27.10
CA VAL A 287 -1.21 -5.11 -26.86
C VAL A 287 -1.92 -4.63 -25.60
N ASP A 288 -1.17 -3.99 -24.70
CA ASP A 288 -1.68 -3.35 -23.50
C ASP A 288 -0.75 -2.22 -23.08
N VAL A 289 -1.30 -1.18 -22.47
CA VAL A 289 -0.58 -0.02 -21.95
C VAL A 289 -1.36 0.57 -20.78
N GLY A 290 -0.64 1.02 -19.78
CA GLY A 290 -1.26 1.69 -18.63
C GLY A 290 -0.28 2.59 -17.90
N THR A 291 -0.81 3.29 -16.91
CA THR A 291 -0.08 4.21 -16.06
C THR A 291 -0.30 3.89 -14.60
N GLN A 292 0.66 4.23 -13.77
CA GLN A 292 0.59 4.05 -12.32
C GLN A 292 1.23 5.23 -11.61
N PHE A 293 0.68 5.57 -10.45
CA PHE A 293 1.22 6.56 -9.54
C PHE A 293 1.50 5.92 -8.18
N ASP A 294 2.78 5.78 -7.85
CA ASP A 294 3.23 5.24 -6.57
C ASP A 294 3.72 6.40 -5.71
N ALA A 295 2.84 6.95 -4.91
CA ALA A 295 3.14 8.00 -3.95
C ALA A 295 3.13 7.46 -2.52
N GLY A 296 3.90 8.08 -1.65
CA GLY A 296 3.99 7.69 -0.25
C GLY A 296 4.25 8.90 0.65
N PHE A 297 4.86 8.65 1.82
CA PHE A 297 5.31 9.75 2.69
C PHE A 297 6.31 10.68 2.01
N ASP A 298 7.15 10.10 1.15
CA ASP A 298 8.14 10.83 0.36
C ASP A 298 7.79 10.77 -1.13
N PRO A 299 8.40 11.62 -1.97
CA PRO A 299 8.23 11.59 -3.41
C PRO A 299 8.48 10.20 -4.01
N GLY A 300 7.52 9.71 -4.78
CA GLY A 300 7.54 8.39 -5.40
C GLY A 300 7.77 8.44 -6.91
N LEU A 301 7.12 7.54 -7.62
CA LEU A 301 7.22 7.40 -9.09
C LEU A 301 5.84 7.53 -9.75
N ALA A 302 5.81 8.22 -10.87
CA ALA A 302 4.79 8.04 -11.90
C ALA A 302 5.40 7.20 -13.02
N TRP A 303 4.72 6.19 -13.50
CA TRP A 303 5.28 5.32 -14.53
C TRP A 303 4.24 4.82 -15.52
N VAL A 304 4.72 4.51 -16.71
CA VAL A 304 3.97 3.95 -17.83
C VAL A 304 4.52 2.56 -18.10
N TYR A 305 3.67 1.60 -18.35
CA TYR A 305 4.07 0.31 -18.91
C TYR A 305 3.44 0.07 -20.28
N ALA A 306 4.10 -0.74 -21.08
CA ALA A 306 3.55 -1.27 -22.32
C ALA A 306 3.93 -2.73 -22.50
N VAL A 307 2.98 -3.54 -22.92
CA VAL A 307 3.20 -4.92 -23.37
C VAL A 307 3.32 -4.91 -24.88
N VAL A 308 4.53 -5.15 -25.38
CA VAL A 308 4.82 -5.09 -26.82
C VAL A 308 4.42 -6.42 -27.46
N PRO A 309 3.79 -6.44 -28.66
CA PRO A 309 3.46 -7.68 -29.35
C PRO A 309 4.69 -8.59 -29.57
N PRO A 310 4.51 -9.92 -29.68
CA PRO A 310 5.61 -10.83 -30.04
C PRO A 310 6.30 -10.39 -31.33
N GLY A 311 7.63 -10.23 -31.26
CA GLY A 311 8.44 -9.71 -32.37
C GLY A 311 8.29 -8.21 -32.67
N GLY A 312 7.55 -7.48 -31.82
CA GLY A 312 7.38 -6.04 -31.96
C GLY A 312 8.64 -5.24 -31.59
N ASP A 313 8.69 -4.00 -32.02
CA ASP A 313 9.82 -3.10 -31.83
C ASP A 313 9.62 -2.24 -30.55
N VAL A 314 10.33 -2.61 -29.48
CA VAL A 314 10.32 -1.89 -28.19
C VAL A 314 10.78 -0.43 -28.37
N THR A 315 11.77 -0.18 -29.22
CA THR A 315 12.29 1.18 -29.47
C THR A 315 11.22 2.06 -30.13
N ARG A 316 10.45 1.48 -31.06
CA ARG A 316 9.31 2.19 -31.66
C ARG A 316 8.23 2.49 -30.62
N THR A 317 7.91 1.51 -29.76
CA THR A 317 6.90 1.70 -28.70
C THR A 317 7.33 2.79 -27.73
N GLU A 318 8.57 2.77 -27.27
CA GLU A 318 9.16 3.82 -26.42
C GLU A 318 9.02 5.21 -27.06
N LYS A 319 9.43 5.34 -28.31
CA LYS A 319 9.32 6.60 -29.06
C LYS A 319 7.88 7.10 -29.17
N LEU A 320 6.91 6.23 -29.38
CA LEU A 320 5.50 6.62 -29.43
C LEU A 320 4.97 7.11 -28.08
N ILE A 321 5.43 6.53 -26.96
CA ILE A 321 5.12 7.01 -25.60
C ILE A 321 5.70 8.41 -25.41
N ASP A 322 6.99 8.61 -25.74
CA ASP A 322 7.65 9.91 -25.62
C ASP A 322 6.97 10.99 -26.48
N GLU A 323 6.59 10.66 -27.70
CA GLU A 323 5.85 11.57 -28.60
C GLU A 323 4.52 11.96 -28.00
N GLU A 324 3.77 11.02 -27.39
CA GLU A 324 2.47 11.31 -26.80
C GLU A 324 2.58 12.16 -25.54
N ILE A 325 3.58 11.89 -24.70
CA ILE A 325 3.89 12.70 -23.51
C ILE A 325 4.31 14.12 -23.94
N ALA A 326 5.17 14.23 -24.95
CA ALA A 326 5.60 15.53 -25.49
C ALA A 326 4.41 16.31 -26.06
N ARG A 327 3.52 15.64 -26.78
CA ARG A 327 2.30 16.25 -27.32
C ARG A 327 1.39 16.77 -26.20
N LEU A 328 1.18 15.95 -25.17
CA LEU A 328 0.39 16.36 -24.00
C LEU A 328 1.03 17.58 -23.30
N ALA A 329 2.35 17.59 -23.16
CA ALA A 329 3.08 18.72 -22.54
C ALA A 329 3.00 20.02 -23.37
N GLN A 330 2.98 19.93 -24.70
CA GLN A 330 2.95 21.08 -25.61
C GLN A 330 1.55 21.65 -25.82
N GLU A 331 0.57 20.77 -26.02
CA GLU A 331 -0.81 21.16 -26.38
C GLU A 331 -1.70 21.29 -25.14
N GLY A 332 -1.31 20.66 -24.02
CA GLY A 332 -2.14 20.47 -22.85
C GLY A 332 -3.24 19.43 -23.06
N PRO A 333 -3.96 19.08 -22.00
CA PRO A 333 -5.17 18.28 -22.10
C PRO A 333 -6.34 19.11 -22.63
N THR A 334 -7.25 18.47 -23.35
CA THR A 334 -8.50 19.11 -23.74
C THR A 334 -9.46 19.25 -22.56
N PRO A 335 -10.39 20.20 -22.56
CA PRO A 335 -11.42 20.34 -21.53
C PRO A 335 -12.25 19.06 -21.31
N VAL A 336 -12.46 18.27 -22.38
CA VAL A 336 -13.19 17.00 -22.32
C VAL A 336 -12.38 15.95 -21.56
N GLU A 337 -11.09 15.83 -21.83
CA GLU A 337 -10.19 14.89 -21.12
C GLU A 337 -10.09 15.23 -19.63
N ILE A 338 -9.89 16.51 -19.28
CA ILE A 338 -9.86 16.95 -17.87
C ILE A 338 -11.19 16.61 -17.19
N THR A 339 -12.32 16.94 -17.80
CA THR A 339 -13.64 16.66 -17.23
C THR A 339 -13.85 15.17 -17.02
N LYS A 340 -13.48 14.34 -18.01
CA LYS A 340 -13.57 12.88 -17.91
C LYS A 340 -12.71 12.35 -16.75
N ALA A 341 -11.43 12.69 -16.71
CA ALA A 341 -10.51 12.19 -15.70
C ALA A 341 -10.92 12.61 -14.28
N ARG A 342 -11.33 13.87 -14.12
CA ARG A 342 -11.87 14.37 -12.83
C ARG A 342 -13.13 13.61 -12.42
N ASN A 343 -14.06 13.38 -13.33
CA ASN A 343 -15.28 12.64 -13.03
C ASN A 343 -14.96 11.18 -12.65
N GLN A 344 -14.00 10.54 -13.30
CA GLN A 344 -13.55 9.19 -12.95
C GLN A 344 -12.95 9.16 -11.55
N ALA A 345 -12.08 10.12 -11.20
CA ALA A 345 -11.51 10.24 -9.86
C ALA A 345 -12.61 10.46 -8.80
N LEU A 346 -13.57 11.35 -9.05
CA LEU A 346 -14.69 11.60 -8.15
C LEU A 346 -15.60 10.39 -7.99
N VAL A 347 -15.90 9.68 -9.07
CA VAL A 347 -16.67 8.43 -9.01
C VAL A 347 -15.93 7.39 -8.19
N GLY A 348 -14.63 7.18 -8.44
CA GLY A 348 -13.80 6.27 -7.65
C GLY A 348 -13.78 6.64 -6.17
N PHE A 349 -13.66 7.93 -5.86
CA PHE A 349 -13.70 8.44 -4.50
C PHE A 349 -15.03 8.09 -3.80
N TRP A 350 -16.17 8.37 -4.41
CA TRP A 350 -17.48 8.11 -3.81
C TRP A 350 -17.77 6.60 -3.70
N HIS A 351 -17.43 5.80 -4.71
CA HIS A 351 -17.52 4.34 -4.63
C HIS A 351 -16.64 3.77 -3.51
N GLY A 352 -15.45 4.34 -3.31
CA GLY A 352 -14.59 3.97 -2.18
C GLY A 352 -15.25 4.17 -0.82
N LEU A 353 -16.21 5.09 -0.69
CA LEU A 353 -16.92 5.38 0.56
C LEU A 353 -18.28 4.67 0.70
N GLU A 354 -18.68 3.84 -0.25
CA GLU A 354 -19.97 3.12 -0.17
C GLU A 354 -19.96 2.00 0.88
N THR A 355 -18.79 1.43 1.17
CA THR A 355 -18.66 0.31 2.11
C THR A 355 -17.97 0.72 3.40
N ILE A 356 -18.25 0.01 4.49
CA ILE A 356 -17.53 0.21 5.76
C ILE A 356 -16.03 -0.02 5.62
N SER A 357 -15.62 -0.99 4.79
CA SER A 357 -14.22 -1.28 4.47
C SER A 357 -13.56 -0.14 3.74
N GLY A 358 -14.22 0.38 2.71
CA GLY A 358 -13.72 1.53 1.96
C GLY A 358 -13.62 2.80 2.80
N LYS A 359 -14.58 3.04 3.70
CA LYS A 359 -14.51 4.13 4.67
C LYS A 359 -13.32 3.97 5.61
N ALA A 360 -13.07 2.76 6.14
CA ALA A 360 -11.93 2.49 7.02
C ALA A 360 -10.58 2.69 6.28
N GLN A 361 -10.51 2.24 5.03
CA GLN A 361 -9.33 2.42 4.17
C GLN A 361 -9.07 3.90 3.89
N ALA A 362 -10.09 4.65 3.49
CA ALA A 362 -9.98 6.07 3.17
C ALA A 362 -9.59 6.91 4.40
N LEU A 363 -10.20 6.66 5.55
CA LEU A 363 -9.80 7.31 6.81
C LEU A 363 -8.32 7.03 7.13
N GLY A 364 -7.87 5.78 6.97
CA GLY A 364 -6.49 5.37 7.18
C GLY A 364 -5.53 6.11 6.25
N GLN A 365 -5.83 6.14 4.96
CA GLN A 365 -5.03 6.85 3.97
C GLN A 365 -4.84 8.32 4.35
N TYR A 366 -5.92 9.02 4.67
CA TYR A 366 -5.82 10.46 5.01
C TYR A 366 -5.20 10.72 6.38
N GLU A 367 -5.50 9.91 7.40
CA GLU A 367 -4.87 10.05 8.71
C GLU A 367 -3.36 9.81 8.65
N VAL A 368 -2.95 8.75 7.97
CA VAL A 368 -1.56 8.30 7.98
C VAL A 368 -0.70 9.14 7.04
N PHE A 369 -1.13 9.36 5.79
CA PHE A 369 -0.33 10.07 4.79
C PHE A 369 -0.50 11.60 4.82
N HIS A 370 -1.69 12.07 5.18
CA HIS A 370 -1.97 13.52 5.23
C HIS A 370 -1.98 14.09 6.67
N GLY A 371 -1.84 13.22 7.69
CA GLY A 371 -1.78 13.60 9.10
C GLY A 371 -3.11 13.99 9.74
N ASP A 372 -4.22 13.92 8.98
CA ASP A 372 -5.55 14.24 9.47
C ASP A 372 -6.63 13.62 8.56
N TYR A 373 -7.38 12.65 9.09
CA TYR A 373 -8.47 11.99 8.36
C TYR A 373 -9.55 12.95 7.86
N ARG A 374 -9.72 14.11 8.50
CA ARG A 374 -10.75 15.11 8.10
C ARG A 374 -10.50 15.71 6.72
N LYS A 375 -9.26 15.66 6.25
CA LYS A 375 -8.89 16.10 4.89
C LYS A 375 -9.56 15.25 3.81
N LEU A 376 -9.95 14.00 4.13
CA LEU A 376 -10.74 13.15 3.25
C LEU A 376 -11.96 13.87 2.66
N PHE A 377 -12.66 14.65 3.48
CA PHE A 377 -13.88 15.34 3.06
C PHE A 377 -13.61 16.56 2.17
N GLY A 378 -12.37 17.00 2.07
CA GLY A 378 -11.92 18.04 1.14
C GLY A 378 -11.46 17.52 -0.23
N ALA A 379 -11.21 16.22 -0.36
CA ALA A 379 -10.66 15.61 -1.57
C ALA A 379 -11.48 15.88 -2.85
N PRO A 380 -12.83 15.84 -2.84
CA PRO A 380 -13.60 16.20 -4.03
C PRO A 380 -13.27 17.59 -4.59
N ALA A 381 -13.14 18.59 -3.70
CA ALA A 381 -12.79 19.94 -4.11
C ALA A 381 -11.34 20.06 -4.65
N GLU A 382 -10.42 19.23 -4.15
CA GLU A 382 -9.06 19.15 -4.69
C GLU A 382 -9.06 18.65 -6.14
N TYR A 383 -9.80 17.57 -6.45
CA TYR A 383 -9.97 17.08 -7.83
C TYR A 383 -10.66 18.10 -8.73
N GLU A 384 -11.72 18.76 -8.24
CA GLU A 384 -12.41 19.81 -8.98
C GLU A 384 -11.52 21.02 -9.33
N SER A 385 -10.50 21.27 -8.51
CA SER A 385 -9.55 22.37 -8.71
C SER A 385 -8.48 22.12 -9.77
N VAL A 386 -8.33 20.88 -10.25
CA VAL A 386 -7.37 20.54 -11.30
C VAL A 386 -7.87 21.06 -12.64
N THR A 387 -7.07 21.91 -13.32
CA THR A 387 -7.44 22.58 -14.57
C THR A 387 -6.34 22.41 -15.62
#